data_a2392fffd51d842316fe21e025cefa97
#
_entry.id   a2392fffd51d842316fe21e025cefa97
#
_cell.length_a   1.000
_cell.length_b   1.000
_cell.length_c   1.000
_cell.angle_alpha   90.00
_cell.angle_beta   90.00
_cell.angle_gamma   90.00
#
_symmetry.space_group_name_H-M   'P 1'
#
loop_
_entity.id
_entity.type
_entity.pdbx_description
1 polymer ?
#
loop_
_entity_poly.entity_id
_entity_poly.type
_entity_poly.pdbx_seq_one_letter_code
_entity_poly.pdbx_strand_id
1 'polypeptide(L)'
;AQDGKSWSIPASFETYELLYRTLPVSKVDNANTPMTFKTDNGVYASIHEAALTDFPEMTLKHTEGCHFKSELASWPDGVKARFAGETFVTPWRSIQIAPKAVGLINSGLILNLNEPCALEGDLSWIRPMKYVGIWWGMHLGVETWTMDERHGATTANAKRYIDFAAANNIEAVMFEGWNEGWESWGGMQTFDYTKPYADFDMAEVARYAKEKGIEIIGHHETGGNIFNYERQLDNAYKWYADLGEIGRAHV
;
A
#
# COMPACT_ATOMS: atom_id res chain seq x y z
N ALA A 1 -12.15 24.17 21.71
CA ALA A 1 -12.69 22.82 21.87
C ALA A 1 -12.12 22.21 23.13
N GLN A 2 -12.97 21.60 23.92
CA GLN A 2 -12.58 20.86 25.12
C GLN A 2 -11.86 19.59 24.70
N ASP A 3 -11.10 19.01 25.61
CA ASP A 3 -10.11 17.95 25.35
C ASP A 3 -10.75 16.58 25.08
N GLY A 4 -11.41 16.45 23.95
CA GLY A 4 -12.04 15.22 23.51
C GLY A 4 -11.08 14.04 23.40
N LYS A 5 -11.58 12.91 22.91
CA LYS A 5 -10.84 11.67 22.74
C LYS A 5 -10.41 11.49 21.28
N SER A 6 -9.17 11.10 21.03
CA SER A 6 -8.67 10.82 19.69
C SER A 6 -8.25 9.35 19.50
N TRP A 7 -8.24 8.93 18.24
CA TRP A 7 -7.69 7.68 17.75
C TRP A 7 -6.78 7.99 16.57
N SER A 8 -5.50 7.75 16.74
CA SER A 8 -4.49 8.07 15.74
C SER A 8 -3.30 7.13 15.84
N ILE A 9 -2.56 7.01 14.76
CA ILE A 9 -1.21 6.45 14.78
C ILE A 9 -0.19 7.59 14.86
N PRO A 10 1.00 7.35 15.45
CA PRO A 10 2.10 8.34 15.43
C PRO A 10 2.45 8.73 14.00
N ALA A 11 2.87 9.97 13.79
CA ALA A 11 3.43 10.38 12.52
C ALA A 11 4.72 9.62 12.25
N SER A 12 4.81 9.00 11.07
CA SER A 12 5.99 8.34 10.56
C SER A 12 6.04 8.52 9.06
N PHE A 13 7.21 8.82 8.52
CA PHE A 13 7.43 8.90 7.06
C PHE A 13 8.01 7.60 6.50
N GLU A 14 8.19 6.59 7.35
CA GLU A 14 8.74 5.29 6.99
C GLU A 14 7.66 4.21 6.90
N THR A 15 6.61 4.32 7.72
CA THR A 15 5.55 3.31 7.76
C THR A 15 4.25 3.84 8.35
N TYR A 16 3.12 3.28 7.89
CA TYR A 16 1.80 3.41 8.49
C TYR A 16 1.42 2.20 9.37
N GLU A 17 2.27 1.19 9.46
CA GLU A 17 2.04 -0.04 10.23
C GLU A 17 2.35 0.15 11.71
N LEU A 18 1.67 1.08 12.34
CA LEU A 18 1.85 1.40 13.75
C LEU A 18 0.56 1.16 14.53
N LEU A 19 0.70 0.92 15.84
CA LEU A 19 -0.44 0.73 16.72
C LEU A 19 -1.21 2.03 16.93
N TYR A 20 -2.54 1.94 16.84
CA TYR A 20 -3.41 3.05 17.20
C TYR A 20 -3.27 3.40 18.68
N ARG A 21 -3.13 4.69 18.94
CA ARG A 21 -3.17 5.27 20.28
C ARG A 21 -4.54 5.89 20.53
N THR A 22 -5.06 5.69 21.72
CA THR A 22 -6.27 6.34 22.21
C THR A 22 -5.87 7.33 23.28
N LEU A 23 -5.94 8.63 22.98
CA LEU A 23 -5.45 9.70 23.83
C LEU A 23 -6.46 10.86 23.88
N PRO A 24 -6.46 11.69 24.97
CA PRO A 24 -7.02 13.02 24.88
C PRO A 24 -6.38 13.80 23.73
N VAL A 25 -7.14 14.64 23.03
CA VAL A 25 -6.63 15.39 21.86
C VAL A 25 -5.42 16.23 22.22
N SER A 26 -5.41 16.86 23.40
CA SER A 26 -4.29 17.65 23.93
C SER A 26 -3.03 16.85 24.24
N LYS A 27 -3.10 15.51 24.24
CA LYS A 27 -1.97 14.61 24.54
C LYS A 27 -1.41 13.92 23.30
N VAL A 28 -1.99 14.19 22.14
CA VAL A 28 -1.44 13.71 20.86
C VAL A 28 -0.27 14.62 20.49
N ASP A 29 0.94 14.08 20.48
CA ASP A 29 2.13 14.81 20.09
C ASP A 29 2.16 15.07 18.57
N ASN A 30 1.99 14.00 17.82
CA ASN A 30 1.86 14.00 16.36
C ASN A 30 0.93 12.87 15.90
N ALA A 31 0.42 12.98 14.69
CA ALA A 31 -0.40 11.93 14.09
C ALA A 31 -0.27 11.91 12.57
N ASN A 32 -0.30 10.73 11.99
CA ASN A 32 -0.58 10.57 10.57
C ASN A 32 -2.07 10.88 10.31
N THR A 33 -2.39 11.27 9.09
CA THR A 33 -3.77 11.37 8.62
C THR A 33 -4.20 10.03 8.00
N PRO A 34 -5.47 9.62 8.20
CA PRO A 34 -6.52 10.33 8.90
C PRO A 34 -6.39 10.28 10.43
N MET A 35 -6.57 11.41 11.08
CA MET A 35 -6.73 11.47 12.53
C MET A 35 -8.21 11.58 12.89
N THR A 36 -8.73 10.64 13.64
CA THR A 36 -10.12 10.64 14.10
C THR A 36 -10.21 11.06 15.57
N PHE A 37 -11.18 11.87 15.90
CA PHE A 37 -11.46 12.29 17.29
C PHE A 37 -12.94 12.48 17.56
N LYS A 38 -13.30 12.43 18.83
CA LYS A 38 -14.64 12.75 19.35
C LYS A 38 -14.53 13.92 20.31
N THR A 39 -15.33 14.93 20.09
CA THR A 39 -15.42 16.08 21.00
C THR A 39 -16.20 15.74 22.27
N ASP A 40 -16.06 16.55 23.34
CA ASP A 40 -16.77 16.32 24.59
C ASP A 40 -18.28 16.41 24.44
N ASN A 41 -18.80 17.18 23.49
CA ASN A 41 -20.22 17.24 23.16
C ASN A 41 -20.70 16.10 22.24
N GLY A 42 -19.87 15.10 22.01
CA GLY A 42 -20.26 13.86 21.34
C GLY A 42 -20.14 13.84 19.82
N VAL A 43 -19.65 14.90 19.19
CA VAL A 43 -19.46 14.97 17.74
C VAL A 43 -18.18 14.27 17.36
N TYR A 44 -18.22 13.44 16.31
CA TYR A 44 -17.06 12.80 15.71
C TYR A 44 -16.53 13.63 14.55
N ALA A 45 -15.21 13.68 14.41
CA ALA A 45 -14.57 14.31 13.29
C ALA A 45 -13.34 13.53 12.86
N SER A 46 -12.95 13.67 11.58
CA SER A 46 -11.74 13.08 11.03
C SER A 46 -11.07 14.05 10.08
N ILE A 47 -9.76 14.23 10.24
CA ILE A 47 -8.94 15.10 9.41
C ILE A 47 -8.29 14.24 8.32
N HIS A 48 -8.49 14.61 7.06
CA HIS A 48 -8.03 13.88 5.88
C HIS A 48 -7.37 14.78 4.85
N GLU A 49 -6.74 14.13 3.89
CA GLU A 49 -6.36 14.67 2.59
C GLU A 49 -7.15 14.01 1.47
N ALA A 50 -7.31 14.70 0.36
CA ALA A 50 -7.86 14.15 -0.89
C ALA A 50 -7.14 14.78 -2.09
N ALA A 51 -7.16 14.10 -3.23
CA ALA A 51 -6.40 14.46 -4.42
C ALA A 51 -4.91 14.67 -4.10
N LEU A 52 -4.33 13.73 -3.36
CA LEU A 52 -2.91 13.71 -3.01
C LEU A 52 -2.12 13.19 -4.22
N THR A 53 -1.94 14.05 -5.21
CA THR A 53 -1.23 13.75 -6.45
C THR A 53 -0.02 14.66 -6.54
N ASP A 54 1.15 14.09 -6.78
CA ASP A 54 2.44 14.78 -6.91
C ASP A 54 2.73 15.81 -5.78
N PHE A 55 2.31 15.47 -4.57
CA PHE A 55 2.46 16.34 -3.41
C PHE A 55 2.79 15.51 -2.15
N PRO A 56 3.62 16.02 -1.23
CA PRO A 56 3.94 15.30 0.00
C PRO A 56 2.71 15.17 0.90
N GLU A 57 2.59 14.02 1.56
CA GLU A 57 1.53 13.77 2.54
C GLU A 57 1.59 14.75 3.71
N MET A 58 0.46 14.94 4.35
CA MET A 58 0.32 15.74 5.55
C MET A 58 0.30 14.88 6.80
N THR A 59 1.15 15.19 7.76
CA THR A 59 0.99 14.79 9.15
C THR A 59 0.50 15.97 10.00
N LEU A 60 0.06 15.67 11.21
CA LEU A 60 -0.39 16.66 12.18
C LEU A 60 0.60 16.72 13.33
N LYS A 61 1.13 17.90 13.62
CA LYS A 61 2.01 18.17 14.76
C LYS A 61 1.28 19.02 15.80
N HIS A 62 1.26 18.55 17.03
CA HIS A 62 0.70 19.28 18.14
C HIS A 62 1.51 20.57 18.41
N THR A 63 0.82 21.64 18.74
CA THR A 63 1.44 22.91 19.15
C THR A 63 1.12 23.24 20.60
N GLU A 64 -0.13 23.56 20.90
CA GLU A 64 -0.59 23.85 22.26
C GLU A 64 -2.08 23.47 22.44
N GLY A 65 -2.49 23.10 23.62
CA GLY A 65 -3.90 22.75 23.92
C GLY A 65 -4.43 21.66 22.98
N CYS A 66 -5.42 22.00 22.16
CA CYS A 66 -5.97 21.13 21.11
C CYS A 66 -5.64 21.67 19.69
N HIS A 67 -4.56 22.43 19.56
CA HIS A 67 -4.15 22.98 18.28
C HIS A 67 -3.10 22.11 17.61
N PHE A 68 -3.26 21.93 16.30
CA PHE A 68 -2.35 21.20 15.45
C PHE A 68 -1.92 22.05 14.26
N LYS A 69 -0.70 21.83 13.82
CA LYS A 69 -0.18 22.37 12.56
C LYS A 69 0.09 21.21 11.61
N SER A 70 -0.25 21.40 10.34
CA SER A 70 0.16 20.47 9.29
C SER A 70 1.68 20.48 9.13
N GLU A 71 2.26 19.31 9.00
CA GLU A 71 3.66 19.11 8.64
C GLU A 71 3.70 18.15 7.44
N LEU A 72 4.51 18.50 6.43
CA LEU A 72 4.61 17.72 5.21
C LEU A 72 5.74 16.70 5.33
N ALA A 73 5.54 15.51 4.82
CA ALA A 73 6.60 14.52 4.63
C ALA A 73 7.75 15.13 3.82
N SER A 74 8.97 14.82 4.16
CA SER A 74 10.14 15.29 3.45
C SER A 74 10.85 14.15 2.73
N TRP A 75 11.54 14.48 1.65
CA TRP A 75 12.55 13.62 1.08
C TRP A 75 13.73 13.45 2.07
N PRO A 76 14.59 12.43 1.88
CA PRO A 76 15.74 12.22 2.76
C PRO A 76 16.68 13.43 2.89
N ASP A 77 16.71 14.31 1.89
CA ASP A 77 17.47 15.56 1.91
C ASP A 77 16.77 16.72 2.65
N GLY A 78 15.60 16.45 3.26
CA GLY A 78 14.80 17.43 4.00
C GLY A 78 13.93 18.34 3.14
N VAL A 79 13.97 18.22 1.80
CA VAL A 79 13.12 18.99 0.90
C VAL A 79 11.70 18.40 0.96
N LYS A 80 10.70 19.26 1.18
CA LYS A 80 9.30 18.84 1.33
C LYS A 80 8.52 18.84 0.02
N ALA A 81 8.82 19.79 -0.87
CA ALA A 81 8.18 19.88 -2.18
C ALA A 81 9.14 20.49 -3.20
N ARG A 82 9.03 20.04 -4.44
CA ARG A 82 9.70 20.62 -5.60
C ARG A 82 8.65 20.92 -6.65
N PHE A 83 8.70 22.12 -7.21
CA PHE A 83 7.75 22.55 -8.23
C PHE A 83 8.44 22.58 -9.58
N ALA A 84 7.84 21.96 -10.57
CA ALA A 84 8.37 21.87 -11.94
C ALA A 84 7.81 22.94 -12.88
N GLY A 85 6.96 23.86 -12.41
CA GLY A 85 6.31 24.87 -13.22
C GLY A 85 5.98 26.16 -12.46
N GLU A 86 5.33 27.09 -13.12
CA GLU A 86 4.90 28.36 -12.50
C GLU A 86 3.66 28.22 -11.62
N THR A 87 2.87 27.16 -11.83
CA THR A 87 1.64 26.89 -11.07
C THR A 87 1.64 25.46 -10.55
N PHE A 88 1.02 25.26 -9.41
CA PHE A 88 0.80 23.95 -8.81
C PHE A 88 -0.55 23.90 -8.09
N VAL A 89 -1.07 22.69 -7.94
CA VAL A 89 -2.31 22.44 -7.19
C VAL A 89 -1.94 21.68 -5.93
N THR A 90 -2.44 22.13 -4.79
CA THR A 90 -2.26 21.41 -3.52
C THR A 90 -3.40 20.41 -3.31
N PRO A 91 -3.16 19.32 -2.57
CA PRO A 91 -4.24 18.44 -2.12
C PRO A 91 -5.30 19.19 -1.32
N TRP A 92 -6.50 18.63 -1.29
CA TRP A 92 -7.52 19.09 -0.37
C TRP A 92 -7.17 18.73 1.05
N ARG A 93 -7.40 19.66 1.97
CA ARG A 93 -7.40 19.42 3.41
C ARG A 93 -8.83 19.43 3.88
N SER A 94 -9.34 18.30 4.34
CA SER A 94 -10.74 18.13 4.69
C SER A 94 -10.93 17.73 6.13
N ILE A 95 -12.05 18.16 6.71
CA ILE A 95 -12.51 17.71 8.02
C ILE A 95 -13.92 17.15 7.84
N GLN A 96 -14.06 15.85 8.00
CA GLN A 96 -15.36 15.19 8.04
C GLN A 96 -15.93 15.35 9.45
N ILE A 97 -17.21 15.64 9.53
CA ILE A 97 -17.91 15.82 10.81
C ILE A 97 -19.21 15.02 10.80
N ALA A 98 -19.45 14.24 11.83
CA ALA A 98 -20.65 13.41 11.95
C ALA A 98 -21.11 13.26 13.41
N PRO A 99 -22.42 13.10 13.68
CA PRO A 99 -22.94 12.85 15.01
C PRO A 99 -22.60 11.43 15.53
N LYS A 100 -22.21 10.51 14.66
CA LYS A 100 -21.84 9.13 14.99
C LYS A 100 -20.60 8.72 14.20
N ALA A 101 -19.77 7.84 14.77
CA ALA A 101 -18.54 7.36 14.11
C ALA A 101 -18.81 6.73 12.73
N VAL A 102 -19.89 5.95 12.59
CA VAL A 102 -20.28 5.34 11.31
C VAL A 102 -20.54 6.38 10.21
N GLY A 103 -20.92 7.60 10.56
CA GLY A 103 -21.11 8.67 9.58
C GLY A 103 -19.82 9.15 8.93
N LEU A 104 -18.66 8.94 9.57
CA LEU A 104 -17.36 9.21 8.96
C LEU A 104 -17.03 8.17 7.88
N ILE A 105 -17.29 6.89 8.16
CA ILE A 105 -17.04 5.78 7.20
C ILE A 105 -17.95 5.90 5.99
N ASN A 106 -19.22 6.27 6.19
CA ASN A 106 -20.21 6.39 5.12
C ASN A 106 -20.13 7.72 4.34
N SER A 107 -19.18 8.59 4.67
CA SER A 107 -19.00 9.86 3.98
C SER A 107 -18.36 9.66 2.60
N GLY A 108 -18.99 10.17 1.55
CA GLY A 108 -18.41 10.24 0.21
C GLY A 108 -17.49 11.45 -0.01
N LEU A 109 -17.22 12.27 1.02
CA LEU A 109 -16.49 13.53 0.85
C LEU A 109 -15.12 13.33 0.19
N ILE A 110 -14.33 12.39 0.68
CA ILE A 110 -12.98 12.15 0.14
C ILE A 110 -13.04 11.69 -1.31
N LEU A 111 -13.97 10.80 -1.65
CA LEU A 111 -14.17 10.35 -3.03
C LEU A 111 -14.58 11.50 -3.96
N ASN A 112 -15.45 12.39 -3.48
CA ASN A 112 -15.93 13.53 -4.26
C ASN A 112 -14.88 14.64 -4.46
N LEU A 113 -13.83 14.66 -3.65
CA LEU A 113 -12.73 15.63 -3.74
C LEU A 113 -11.55 15.10 -4.58
N ASN A 114 -11.59 13.85 -5.02
CA ASN A 114 -10.62 13.29 -5.96
C ASN A 114 -11.09 13.50 -7.40
N GLU A 115 -10.14 13.43 -8.33
CA GLU A 115 -10.45 13.48 -9.75
C GLU A 115 -11.30 12.27 -10.18
N PRO A 116 -12.11 12.41 -11.22
CA PRO A 116 -12.81 11.27 -11.80
C PRO A 116 -11.86 10.15 -12.21
N CYS A 117 -12.36 8.92 -12.23
CA CYS A 117 -11.60 7.78 -12.73
C CYS A 117 -11.10 8.04 -14.16
N ALA A 118 -9.80 7.95 -14.36
CA ALA A 118 -9.16 8.12 -15.67
C ALA A 118 -9.07 6.82 -16.48
N LEU A 119 -9.40 5.67 -15.86
CA LEU A 119 -9.41 4.40 -16.57
C LEU A 119 -10.63 4.30 -17.48
N GLU A 120 -10.38 3.92 -18.72
CA GLU A 120 -11.42 3.73 -19.75
C GLU A 120 -11.71 2.23 -19.96
N GLY A 121 -12.87 1.92 -20.49
CA GLY A 121 -13.27 0.56 -20.85
C GLY A 121 -13.95 -0.22 -19.73
N ASP A 122 -13.90 -1.53 -19.84
CA ASP A 122 -14.50 -2.43 -18.83
C ASP A 122 -13.63 -2.52 -17.58
N LEU A 123 -14.17 -2.06 -16.45
CA LEU A 123 -13.51 -2.07 -15.14
C LEU A 123 -14.02 -3.21 -14.24
N SER A 124 -14.78 -4.16 -14.76
CA SER A 124 -15.34 -5.30 -13.98
C SER A 124 -14.27 -6.19 -13.34
N TRP A 125 -13.03 -6.14 -13.84
CA TRP A 125 -11.89 -6.83 -13.26
C TRP A 125 -11.46 -6.24 -11.90
N ILE A 126 -11.82 -4.99 -11.58
CA ILE A 126 -11.56 -4.36 -10.29
C ILE A 126 -12.65 -4.81 -9.32
N ARG A 127 -12.38 -5.84 -8.55
CA ARG A 127 -13.31 -6.41 -7.59
C ARG A 127 -12.61 -6.85 -6.30
N PRO A 128 -13.28 -6.83 -5.15
CA PRO A 128 -12.76 -7.48 -3.94
C PRO A 128 -12.59 -8.98 -4.17
N MET A 129 -11.49 -9.54 -3.67
CA MET A 129 -11.23 -10.97 -3.76
C MET A 129 -10.49 -11.48 -2.53
N LYS A 130 -10.61 -12.77 -2.26
CA LYS A 130 -9.75 -13.48 -1.32
C LYS A 130 -8.51 -13.94 -2.07
N TYR A 131 -7.36 -13.81 -1.46
CA TYR A 131 -6.12 -14.38 -1.97
C TYR A 131 -5.31 -15.04 -0.85
N VAL A 132 -4.39 -15.90 -1.24
CA VAL A 132 -3.39 -16.49 -0.38
C VAL A 132 -2.00 -16.19 -0.95
N GLY A 133 -1.03 -15.92 -0.07
CA GLY A 133 0.35 -15.65 -0.45
C GLY A 133 1.34 -16.51 0.31
N ILE A 134 2.54 -16.64 -0.22
CA ILE A 134 3.61 -17.46 0.37
C ILE A 134 4.37 -16.74 1.49
N TRP A 135 4.16 -15.44 1.67
CA TRP A 135 4.89 -14.58 2.62
C TRP A 135 4.98 -15.15 4.04
N TRP A 136 3.89 -15.79 4.50
CA TRP A 136 3.85 -16.28 5.88
C TRP A 136 4.84 -17.42 6.15
N GLY A 137 5.09 -18.29 5.17
CA GLY A 137 6.11 -19.34 5.28
C GLY A 137 7.51 -18.77 5.48
N MET A 138 7.82 -17.70 4.76
CA MET A 138 9.08 -16.98 4.86
C MET A 138 9.20 -16.19 6.17
N HIS A 139 8.11 -15.56 6.60
CA HIS A 139 8.07 -14.84 7.88
C HIS A 139 8.26 -15.76 9.09
N LEU A 140 7.75 -16.97 9.02
CA LEU A 140 7.97 -18.01 10.04
C LEU A 140 9.35 -18.69 9.95
N GLY A 141 10.15 -18.39 8.94
CA GLY A 141 11.47 -18.96 8.71
C GLY A 141 11.46 -20.44 8.26
N VAL A 142 10.31 -20.95 7.82
CA VAL A 142 10.23 -22.29 7.20
C VAL A 142 10.60 -22.26 5.73
N GLU A 143 10.43 -21.14 5.07
CA GLU A 143 10.86 -20.84 3.69
C GLU A 143 11.78 -19.61 3.67
N THR A 144 12.44 -19.35 2.56
CA THR A 144 13.35 -18.22 2.35
C THR A 144 12.91 -17.37 1.16
N TRP A 145 13.36 -16.12 1.15
CA TRP A 145 13.10 -15.14 0.08
C TRP A 145 14.01 -15.34 -1.12
N THR A 146 15.11 -16.01 -0.93
CA THR A 146 16.20 -16.16 -1.92
C THR A 146 16.25 -17.57 -2.44
N MET A 147 16.86 -17.74 -3.62
CA MET A 147 17.02 -19.04 -4.26
C MET A 147 18.05 -19.91 -3.51
N ASP A 148 17.57 -20.59 -2.46
CA ASP A 148 18.29 -21.59 -1.70
C ASP A 148 17.44 -22.88 -1.53
N GLU A 149 17.91 -23.84 -0.70
CA GLU A 149 17.21 -25.12 -0.48
C GLU A 149 15.80 -24.99 0.07
N ARG A 150 15.44 -23.83 0.65
CA ARG A 150 14.13 -23.56 1.24
C ARG A 150 13.38 -22.43 0.54
N HIS A 151 13.79 -22.08 -0.67
CA HIS A 151 13.17 -20.98 -1.41
C HIS A 151 11.64 -21.16 -1.52
N GLY A 152 10.88 -20.17 -1.02
CA GLY A 152 9.42 -20.20 -1.00
C GLY A 152 8.80 -19.97 -2.37
N ALA A 153 9.35 -19.04 -3.16
CA ALA A 153 8.86 -18.70 -4.48
C ALA A 153 9.45 -19.61 -5.58
N THR A 154 9.14 -20.90 -5.52
CA THR A 154 9.47 -21.84 -6.59
C THR A 154 8.24 -22.17 -7.43
N THR A 155 8.44 -22.56 -8.70
CA THR A 155 7.35 -23.03 -9.58
C THR A 155 6.56 -24.17 -8.94
N ALA A 156 7.25 -25.11 -8.29
CA ALA A 156 6.60 -26.24 -7.63
C ALA A 156 5.71 -25.81 -6.47
N ASN A 157 6.20 -24.90 -5.61
CA ASN A 157 5.45 -24.39 -4.48
C ASN A 157 4.29 -23.50 -4.95
N ALA A 158 4.51 -22.68 -5.98
CA ALA A 158 3.46 -21.87 -6.59
C ALA A 158 2.25 -22.73 -7.03
N LYS A 159 2.50 -23.84 -7.69
CA LYS A 159 1.43 -24.79 -8.10
C LYS A 159 0.68 -25.36 -6.90
N ARG A 160 1.36 -25.67 -5.78
CA ARG A 160 0.70 -26.12 -4.55
C ARG A 160 -0.24 -25.07 -3.98
N TYR A 161 0.17 -23.79 -3.96
CA TYR A 161 -0.69 -22.68 -3.51
C TYR A 161 -1.88 -22.46 -4.47
N ILE A 162 -1.67 -22.57 -5.77
CA ILE A 162 -2.74 -22.51 -6.77
C ILE A 162 -3.75 -23.64 -6.56
N ASP A 163 -3.30 -24.88 -6.39
CA ASP A 163 -4.17 -26.01 -6.11
C ASP A 163 -4.95 -25.84 -4.80
N PHE A 164 -4.28 -25.32 -3.76
CA PHE A 164 -4.93 -25.01 -2.50
C PHE A 164 -6.01 -23.92 -2.67
N ALA A 165 -5.71 -22.86 -3.39
CA ALA A 165 -6.65 -21.76 -3.64
C ALA A 165 -7.89 -22.30 -4.40
N ALA A 166 -7.68 -23.07 -5.47
CA ALA A 166 -8.74 -23.67 -6.26
C ALA A 166 -9.64 -24.60 -5.43
N ALA A 167 -9.05 -25.41 -4.54
CA ALA A 167 -9.80 -26.33 -3.69
C ALA A 167 -10.59 -25.66 -2.56
N ASN A 168 -10.26 -24.40 -2.21
CA ASN A 168 -10.82 -23.69 -1.05
C ASN A 168 -11.62 -22.42 -1.40
N ASN A 169 -12.02 -22.24 -2.65
CA ASN A 169 -12.76 -21.06 -3.12
C ASN A 169 -12.02 -19.75 -2.80
N ILE A 170 -10.73 -19.73 -3.03
CA ILE A 170 -9.85 -18.56 -2.97
C ILE A 170 -9.57 -18.15 -4.41
N GLU A 171 -9.81 -16.90 -4.75
CA GLU A 171 -9.82 -16.44 -6.13
C GLU A 171 -8.42 -16.18 -6.70
N ALA A 172 -7.45 -15.88 -5.81
CA ALA A 172 -6.12 -15.45 -6.28
C ALA A 172 -4.98 -15.95 -5.39
N VAL A 173 -3.77 -15.90 -5.93
CA VAL A 173 -2.51 -16.15 -5.23
C VAL A 173 -1.53 -15.01 -5.47
N MET A 174 -0.66 -14.74 -4.50
CA MET A 174 0.43 -13.77 -4.60
C MET A 174 1.75 -14.42 -4.21
N PHE A 175 2.79 -14.17 -5.00
CA PHE A 175 4.12 -14.70 -4.75
C PHE A 175 5.10 -13.56 -4.53
N GLU A 176 5.63 -13.46 -3.31
CA GLU A 176 6.76 -12.61 -2.98
C GLU A 176 8.07 -13.42 -3.12
N GLY A 177 9.20 -12.77 -3.33
CA GLY A 177 10.47 -13.49 -3.50
C GLY A 177 10.66 -14.17 -4.86
N TRP A 178 9.81 -13.88 -5.84
CA TRP A 178 9.86 -14.52 -7.15
C TRP A 178 11.01 -14.02 -8.05
N ASN A 179 11.48 -12.79 -7.84
CA ASN A 179 12.44 -12.08 -8.68
C ASN A 179 13.79 -11.88 -7.98
N GLU A 180 14.85 -11.71 -8.75
CA GLU A 180 16.19 -11.48 -8.21
C GLU A 180 16.30 -10.17 -7.42
N GLY A 181 17.11 -10.17 -6.35
CA GLY A 181 17.43 -8.99 -5.54
C GLY A 181 17.22 -9.15 -4.04
N TRP A 182 16.56 -10.20 -3.59
CA TRP A 182 16.25 -10.41 -2.18
C TRP A 182 17.48 -10.72 -1.30
N GLU A 183 18.58 -11.17 -1.89
CA GLU A 183 19.84 -11.44 -1.19
C GLU A 183 20.44 -10.21 -0.53
N SER A 184 20.10 -9.03 -1.03
CA SER A 184 20.64 -7.75 -0.54
C SER A 184 19.61 -6.95 0.26
N TRP A 185 18.58 -7.60 0.80
CA TRP A 185 17.56 -6.95 1.62
C TRP A 185 18.19 -6.10 2.75
N GLY A 186 17.75 -4.84 2.86
CA GLY A 186 18.27 -3.89 3.85
C GLY A 186 19.49 -3.08 3.38
N GLY A 187 19.97 -3.31 2.16
CA GLY A 187 21.09 -2.57 1.54
C GLY A 187 20.64 -1.70 0.35
N MET A 188 21.56 -1.42 -0.53
CA MET A 188 21.28 -0.77 -1.83
C MET A 188 20.72 -1.82 -2.81
N GLN A 189 19.52 -2.33 -2.54
CA GLN A 189 18.94 -3.34 -3.39
C GLN A 189 18.71 -2.88 -4.81
N THR A 190 18.97 -3.80 -5.70
CA THR A 190 18.66 -3.67 -7.12
C THR A 190 17.75 -4.83 -7.52
N PHE A 191 16.49 -4.77 -7.14
CA PHE A 191 15.50 -5.70 -7.69
C PHE A 191 15.42 -5.56 -9.20
N ASP A 192 15.33 -6.67 -9.90
CA ASP A 192 14.97 -6.72 -11.31
C ASP A 192 13.51 -7.20 -11.41
N TYR A 193 12.64 -6.33 -11.88
CA TYR A 193 11.19 -6.60 -11.94
C TYR A 193 10.75 -7.34 -13.20
N THR A 194 11.69 -7.81 -14.00
CA THR A 194 11.45 -8.61 -15.20
C THR A 194 12.19 -9.94 -15.18
N LYS A 195 12.95 -10.21 -14.11
CA LYS A 195 13.82 -11.37 -14.02
C LYS A 195 13.46 -12.27 -12.84
N PRO A 196 12.70 -13.34 -13.06
CA PRO A 196 12.46 -14.36 -12.05
C PRO A 196 13.77 -15.06 -11.65
N TYR A 197 13.80 -15.61 -10.44
CA TYR A 197 14.78 -16.60 -10.08
C TYR A 197 14.70 -17.84 -11.01
N ALA A 198 15.80 -18.56 -11.17
CA ALA A 198 15.87 -19.68 -12.10
C ALA A 198 14.93 -20.85 -11.74
N ASP A 199 14.48 -20.93 -10.51
CA ASP A 199 13.53 -21.94 -10.00
C ASP A 199 12.07 -21.46 -10.01
N PHE A 200 11.81 -20.22 -10.50
CA PHE A 200 10.46 -19.66 -10.64
C PHE A 200 10.14 -19.34 -12.10
N ASP A 201 9.45 -20.25 -12.78
CA ASP A 201 8.95 -20.04 -14.14
C ASP A 201 7.60 -19.31 -14.11
N MET A 202 7.64 -17.98 -14.20
CA MET A 202 6.45 -17.14 -14.14
C MET A 202 5.44 -17.46 -15.25
N ALA A 203 5.89 -17.77 -16.45
CA ALA A 203 5.01 -18.10 -17.58
C ALA A 203 4.26 -19.41 -17.31
N GLU A 204 4.95 -20.42 -16.78
CA GLU A 204 4.34 -21.70 -16.42
C GLU A 204 3.38 -21.54 -15.22
N VAL A 205 3.73 -20.72 -14.23
CA VAL A 205 2.87 -20.41 -13.08
C VAL A 205 1.59 -19.72 -13.54
N ALA A 206 1.72 -18.69 -14.40
CA ALA A 206 0.58 -17.98 -14.97
C ALA A 206 -0.36 -18.92 -15.76
N ARG A 207 0.23 -19.73 -16.66
CA ARG A 207 -0.53 -20.72 -17.43
C ARG A 207 -1.28 -21.69 -16.52
N TYR A 208 -0.61 -22.22 -15.49
CA TYR A 208 -1.20 -23.18 -14.55
C TYR A 208 -2.33 -22.56 -13.72
N ALA A 209 -2.13 -21.33 -13.26
CA ALA A 209 -3.17 -20.60 -12.52
C ALA A 209 -4.44 -20.41 -13.37
N LYS A 210 -4.29 -20.01 -14.62
CA LYS A 210 -5.40 -19.88 -15.58
C LYS A 210 -6.15 -21.21 -15.79
N GLU A 211 -5.43 -22.31 -15.97
CA GLU A 211 -6.06 -23.64 -16.09
C GLU A 211 -6.90 -24.02 -14.88
N LYS A 212 -6.52 -23.55 -13.70
CA LYS A 212 -7.23 -23.75 -12.43
C LYS A 212 -8.30 -22.71 -12.15
N GLY A 213 -8.41 -21.67 -12.96
CA GLY A 213 -9.33 -20.54 -12.73
C GLY A 213 -8.92 -19.65 -11.57
N ILE A 214 -7.62 -19.56 -11.29
CA ILE A 214 -7.03 -18.74 -10.21
C ILE A 214 -6.31 -17.55 -10.83
N GLU A 215 -6.54 -16.35 -10.29
CA GLU A 215 -5.82 -15.14 -10.69
C GLU A 215 -4.46 -15.05 -9.98
N ILE A 216 -3.48 -14.44 -10.63
CA ILE A 216 -2.21 -14.10 -9.99
C ILE A 216 -2.20 -12.61 -9.67
N ILE A 217 -1.83 -12.28 -8.43
CA ILE A 217 -1.52 -10.93 -8.00
C ILE A 217 -0.01 -10.75 -8.14
N GLY A 218 0.41 -9.84 -9.02
CA GLY A 218 1.80 -9.47 -9.15
C GLY A 218 2.28 -8.72 -7.90
N HIS A 219 3.53 -8.94 -7.52
CA HIS A 219 4.17 -8.27 -6.38
C HIS A 219 5.49 -7.64 -6.82
N HIS A 220 5.67 -6.37 -6.48
CA HIS A 220 6.94 -5.64 -6.64
C HIS A 220 7.38 -5.12 -5.28
N GLU A 221 8.49 -5.66 -4.77
CA GLU A 221 9.13 -5.15 -3.57
C GLU A 221 10.18 -4.10 -3.94
N THR A 222 10.13 -2.94 -3.29
CA THR A 222 11.09 -1.86 -3.57
C THR A 222 12.30 -1.87 -2.63
N GLY A 223 12.14 -2.44 -1.44
CA GLY A 223 13.16 -2.40 -0.38
C GLY A 223 13.56 -0.97 0.02
N GLY A 224 12.69 0.00 -0.24
CA GLY A 224 12.96 1.43 -0.04
C GLY A 224 13.76 2.10 -1.16
N ASN A 225 14.18 1.36 -2.20
CA ASN A 225 14.89 1.93 -3.36
C ASN A 225 13.90 2.34 -4.46
N ILE A 226 13.16 3.41 -4.21
CA ILE A 226 12.15 3.94 -5.14
C ILE A 226 12.75 4.30 -6.50
N PHE A 227 13.95 4.87 -6.53
CA PHE A 227 14.60 5.23 -7.80
C PHE A 227 14.88 4.02 -8.69
N ASN A 228 15.21 2.87 -8.10
CA ASN A 228 15.39 1.64 -8.87
C ASN A 228 14.06 1.15 -9.45
N TYR A 229 12.98 1.24 -8.66
CA TYR A 229 11.64 0.86 -9.10
C TYR A 229 11.12 1.77 -10.22
N GLU A 230 11.15 3.08 -10.02
CA GLU A 230 10.69 4.09 -10.98
C GLU A 230 11.34 3.93 -12.37
N ARG A 231 12.64 3.62 -12.42
CA ARG A 231 13.34 3.40 -13.70
C ARG A 231 12.86 2.17 -14.46
N GLN A 232 12.30 1.19 -13.79
CA GLN A 232 11.86 -0.08 -14.36
C GLN A 232 10.35 -0.18 -14.51
N LEU A 233 9.59 0.78 -13.96
CA LEU A 233 8.14 0.72 -13.79
C LEU A 233 7.42 0.31 -15.07
N ASP A 234 7.62 1.03 -16.16
CA ASP A 234 6.95 0.76 -17.44
C ASP A 234 7.28 -0.63 -17.99
N ASN A 235 8.56 -1.04 -17.91
CA ASN A 235 8.99 -2.35 -18.36
C ASN A 235 8.43 -3.47 -17.47
N ALA A 236 8.36 -3.26 -16.17
CA ALA A 236 7.83 -4.22 -15.21
C ALA A 236 6.34 -4.48 -15.44
N TYR A 237 5.54 -3.42 -15.59
CA TYR A 237 4.11 -3.57 -15.89
C TYR A 237 3.87 -4.14 -17.28
N LYS A 238 4.66 -3.71 -18.28
CA LYS A 238 4.58 -4.31 -19.61
C LYS A 238 4.88 -5.80 -19.59
N TRP A 239 5.90 -6.21 -18.84
CA TRP A 239 6.25 -7.63 -18.72
C TRP A 239 5.11 -8.45 -18.11
N TYR A 240 4.44 -7.97 -17.06
CA TYR A 240 3.25 -8.60 -16.52
C TYR A 240 2.10 -8.66 -17.56
N ALA A 241 1.88 -7.58 -18.28
CA ALA A 241 0.85 -7.54 -19.31
C ALA A 241 1.12 -8.54 -20.45
N ASP A 242 2.38 -8.68 -20.86
CA ASP A 242 2.78 -9.63 -21.92
C ASP A 242 2.58 -11.09 -21.49
N LEU A 243 2.62 -11.41 -20.19
CA LEU A 243 2.27 -12.73 -19.66
C LEU A 243 0.76 -13.01 -19.75
N GLY A 244 -0.06 -11.98 -19.90
CA GLY A 244 -1.50 -12.07 -20.16
C GLY A 244 -2.36 -12.60 -19.01
N GLU A 245 -1.77 -12.87 -17.86
CA GLU A 245 -2.38 -13.66 -16.80
C GLU A 245 -2.32 -13.00 -15.42
N ILE A 246 -1.60 -11.88 -15.31
CA ILE A 246 -1.42 -11.17 -14.04
C ILE A 246 -2.40 -10.01 -13.99
N GLY A 247 -3.47 -10.16 -13.26
CA GLY A 247 -4.56 -9.20 -13.23
C GLY A 247 -4.31 -7.98 -12.35
N ARG A 248 -3.31 -8.02 -11.45
CA ARG A 248 -3.07 -6.94 -10.47
C ARG A 248 -1.61 -6.93 -10.03
N ALA A 249 -1.10 -5.75 -9.69
CA ALA A 249 0.19 -5.59 -9.05
C ALA A 249 0.01 -4.97 -7.66
N HIS A 250 0.80 -5.44 -6.71
CA HIS A 250 0.94 -4.88 -5.37
C HIS A 250 2.38 -4.37 -5.21
N VAL A 251 2.53 -3.16 -4.67
CA VAL A 251 3.81 -2.49 -4.43
C VAL A 251 3.95 -2.16 -2.96
#